data_e48c7bab326a373c637d0a9563d7419f
#
_entry.id   e48c7bab326a373c637d0a9563d7419f
#
_cell.length_a   1.000
_cell.length_b   1.000
_cell.length_c   1.000
_cell.angle_alpha   90.00
_cell.angle_beta   90.00
_cell.angle_gamma   90.00
#
_symmetry.space_group_name_H-M   'P 1'
#
loop_
_entity.id
_entity.type
_entity.pdbx_description
1 polymer ?
#
loop_
_entity_poly.entity_id
_entity_poly.type
_entity_poly.pdbx_seq_one_letter_code
_entity_poly.pdbx_strand_id
1 'polypeptide(L)'
;MSFEIKSKEKENIGVISIKGEVDMFTSPSLREKLLPFFKKNVKGIIVDLSQVSFMDSSGIATLVEGLQWSKKADREFILTGLGANVKNALALTKLDNIFNIKTETDDAYKKLCNS
;
A
#
# COMPACT_ATOMS: atom_id res chain seq x y z
N MET A 1 6.73 15.92 13.96
CA MET A 1 6.57 14.99 12.83
C MET A 1 5.12 14.63 12.70
N SER A 2 4.61 14.75 11.51
CA SER A 2 3.23 14.38 11.26
C SER A 2 3.17 13.06 10.50
N PHE A 3 2.38 12.17 11.02
CA PHE A 3 2.02 10.92 10.32
C PHE A 3 0.51 10.84 10.29
N GLU A 4 -0.02 10.65 9.10
CA GLU A 4 -1.45 10.48 8.93
C GLU A 4 -1.71 9.28 8.05
N ILE A 5 -2.74 8.53 8.39
CA ILE A 5 -3.18 7.41 7.58
C ILE A 5 -4.71 7.42 7.52
N LYS A 6 -5.22 7.29 6.31
CA LYS A 6 -6.66 7.26 6.06
C LYS A 6 -6.99 6.05 5.22
N SER A 7 -8.15 5.47 5.47
CA SER A 7 -8.64 4.36 4.67
C SER A 7 -10.06 4.65 4.24
N LYS A 8 -10.40 4.21 3.05
CA LYS A 8 -11.77 4.29 2.54
C LYS A 8 -12.03 3.09 1.63
N GLU A 9 -13.30 2.80 1.44
CA GLU A 9 -13.71 1.76 0.51
C GLU A 9 -14.68 2.38 -0.48
N LYS A 10 -14.46 2.10 -1.76
CA LYS A 10 -15.32 2.59 -2.83
C LYS A 10 -15.40 1.52 -3.91
N GLU A 11 -16.61 1.13 -4.26
CA GLU A 11 -16.87 0.12 -5.30
C GLU A 11 -16.08 -1.17 -5.07
N ASN A 12 -16.04 -1.62 -3.83
CA ASN A 12 -15.35 -2.83 -3.38
C ASN A 12 -13.83 -2.77 -3.54
N ILE A 13 -13.27 -1.54 -3.52
CA ILE A 13 -11.82 -1.32 -3.56
C ILE A 13 -11.43 -0.57 -2.30
N GLY A 14 -10.46 -1.12 -1.56
CA GLY A 14 -9.91 -0.46 -0.40
C GLY A 14 -8.79 0.49 -0.81
N VAL A 15 -8.81 1.72 -0.33
CA VAL A 15 -7.75 2.70 -0.59
C VAL A 15 -7.19 3.18 0.73
N ILE A 16 -5.89 3.03 0.89
CA ILE A 16 -5.16 3.51 2.06
C ILE A 16 -4.22 4.62 1.60
N SER A 17 -4.35 5.79 2.20
CA SER A 17 -3.51 6.94 1.91
C SER A 17 -2.66 7.25 3.14
N ILE A 18 -1.34 7.39 2.93
CA ILE A 18 -0.37 7.58 4.00
C ILE A 18 0.37 8.88 3.75
N LYS A 19 0.57 9.65 4.80
CA LYS A 19 1.36 10.88 4.77
C LYS A 19 2.41 10.85 5.86
N GLY A 20 3.66 11.16 5.50
CA GLY A 20 4.75 11.26 6.46
C GLY A 20 5.74 10.11 6.33
N GLU A 21 6.32 9.70 7.46
CA GLU A 21 7.32 8.65 7.49
C GLU A 21 6.72 7.33 7.98
N VAL A 22 7.09 6.24 7.30
CA VAL A 22 6.67 4.90 7.71
C VAL A 22 7.90 4.18 8.27
N ASP A 23 7.90 4.01 9.57
CA ASP A 23 9.01 3.41 10.32
C ASP A 23 8.46 2.40 11.35
N MET A 24 9.32 1.95 12.25
CA MET A 24 8.93 0.97 13.25
C MET A 24 7.83 1.47 14.20
N PHE A 25 7.69 2.79 14.35
CA PHE A 25 6.68 3.39 15.23
C PHE A 25 5.33 3.57 14.53
N THR A 26 5.33 3.76 13.20
CA THR A 26 4.13 4.04 12.43
C THR A 26 3.62 2.86 11.61
N SER A 27 4.50 1.89 11.31
CA SER A 27 4.10 0.70 10.54
C SER A 27 2.96 -0.12 11.19
N PRO A 28 2.85 -0.20 12.53
CA PRO A 28 1.68 -0.87 13.12
C PRO A 28 0.35 -0.22 12.74
N SER A 29 0.32 1.11 12.57
CA SER A 29 -0.89 1.79 12.12
C SER A 29 -1.26 1.40 10.70
N LEU A 30 -0.27 1.24 9.82
CA LEU A 30 -0.51 0.76 8.46
C LEU A 30 -1.11 -0.65 8.49
N ARG A 31 -0.54 -1.52 9.32
CA ARG A 31 -1.03 -2.89 9.45
C ARG A 31 -2.48 -2.91 9.94
N GLU A 32 -2.81 -2.08 10.93
CA GLU A 32 -4.17 -1.98 11.45
C GLU A 32 -5.17 -1.54 10.38
N LYS A 33 -4.77 -0.66 9.47
CA LYS A 33 -5.64 -0.21 8.38
C LYS A 33 -5.79 -1.25 7.28
N LEU A 34 -4.77 -2.07 7.06
CA LEU A 34 -4.82 -3.13 6.06
C LEU A 34 -5.74 -4.29 6.50
N LEU A 35 -5.64 -4.71 7.76
CA LEU A 35 -6.31 -5.91 8.24
C LEU A 35 -7.82 -5.95 7.97
N PRO A 36 -8.60 -4.88 8.19
CA PRO A 36 -10.04 -4.94 7.94
C PRO A 36 -10.39 -5.28 6.50
N PHE A 37 -9.58 -4.85 5.53
CA PHE A 37 -9.87 -5.14 4.12
C PHE A 37 -9.75 -6.62 3.78
N PHE A 38 -8.96 -7.37 4.54
CA PHE A 38 -8.82 -8.81 4.31
C PHE A 38 -9.98 -9.61 4.89
N LYS A 39 -10.79 -8.98 5.75
CA LYS A 39 -12.01 -9.56 6.28
C LYS A 39 -13.24 -9.23 5.44
N LYS A 40 -13.09 -8.26 4.52
CA LYS A 40 -14.15 -7.84 3.62
C LYS A 40 -13.96 -8.48 2.24
N ASN A 41 -15.03 -8.47 1.46
CA ASN A 41 -14.96 -9.02 0.10
C ASN A 41 -14.62 -7.90 -0.90
N VAL A 42 -13.42 -7.32 -0.77
CA VAL A 42 -12.95 -6.28 -1.71
C VAL A 42 -12.21 -6.92 -2.88
N LYS A 43 -12.27 -6.27 -4.04
CA LYS A 43 -11.57 -6.72 -5.26
C LYS A 43 -10.07 -6.53 -5.13
N GLY A 44 -9.65 -5.49 -4.46
CA GLY A 44 -8.25 -5.17 -4.30
C GLY A 44 -8.03 -4.03 -3.34
N ILE A 45 -6.78 -3.77 -3.06
CA ILE A 45 -6.34 -2.74 -2.14
C ILE A 45 -5.31 -1.87 -2.85
N ILE A 46 -5.49 -0.56 -2.75
CA ILE A 46 -4.54 0.42 -3.26
C ILE A 46 -3.91 1.12 -2.07
N VAL A 47 -2.58 1.17 -2.05
CA VAL A 47 -1.84 1.93 -1.03
C VAL A 47 -1.21 3.12 -1.73
N ASP A 48 -1.71 4.31 -1.43
CA ASP A 48 -1.24 5.57 -1.99
C ASP A 48 -0.08 6.08 -1.15
N LEU A 49 1.11 6.06 -1.73
CA LEU A 49 2.35 6.46 -1.07
C LEU A 49 2.86 7.82 -1.55
N SER A 50 2.02 8.58 -2.25
CA SER A 50 2.44 9.85 -2.86
C SER A 50 2.88 10.89 -1.85
N GLN A 51 2.43 10.81 -0.62
CA GLN A 51 2.82 11.74 0.45
C GLN A 51 3.73 11.10 1.50
N VAL A 52 4.29 9.94 1.20
CA VAL A 52 5.27 9.28 2.07
C VAL A 52 6.66 9.81 1.72
N SER A 53 7.31 10.42 2.70
CA SER A 53 8.64 10.99 2.52
C SER A 53 9.77 10.01 2.80
N PHE A 54 9.49 8.97 3.59
CA PHE A 54 10.50 7.99 3.98
C PHE A 54 9.82 6.69 4.39
N MET A 55 10.48 5.58 4.09
CA MET A 55 10.02 4.26 4.51
C MET A 55 11.25 3.40 4.84
N ASP A 56 11.26 2.83 6.03
CA ASP A 56 12.32 1.91 6.44
C ASP A 56 11.89 0.45 6.22
N SER A 57 12.73 -0.48 6.69
CA SER A 57 12.47 -1.90 6.50
C SER A 57 11.18 -2.38 7.18
N SER A 58 10.76 -1.75 8.28
CA SER A 58 9.51 -2.15 8.95
C SER A 58 8.28 -1.78 8.13
N GLY A 59 8.33 -0.63 7.44
CA GLY A 59 7.26 -0.23 6.52
C GLY A 59 7.20 -1.18 5.31
N ILE A 60 8.36 -1.48 4.73
CA ILE A 60 8.45 -2.41 3.62
C ILE A 60 7.92 -3.79 4.02
N ALA A 61 8.29 -4.28 5.20
CA ALA A 61 7.80 -5.57 5.69
C ALA A 61 6.28 -5.59 5.81
N THR A 62 5.68 -4.49 6.24
CA THR A 62 4.22 -4.40 6.35
C THR A 62 3.57 -4.44 4.96
N LEU A 63 4.16 -3.78 3.97
CA LEU A 63 3.67 -3.87 2.59
C LEU A 63 3.79 -5.30 2.05
N VAL A 64 4.88 -5.99 2.35
CA VAL A 64 5.06 -7.40 1.95
C VAL A 64 3.99 -8.27 2.58
N GLU A 65 3.68 -8.07 3.88
CA GLU A 65 2.58 -8.78 4.52
C GLU A 65 1.26 -8.55 3.79
N GLY A 66 0.97 -7.29 3.45
CA GLY A 66 -0.25 -6.95 2.71
C GLY A 66 -0.32 -7.66 1.37
N LEU A 67 0.81 -7.72 0.66
CA LEU A 67 0.88 -8.43 -0.62
C LEU A 67 0.62 -9.93 -0.43
N GLN A 68 1.22 -10.54 0.58
CA GLN A 68 1.04 -11.97 0.86
C GLN A 68 -0.41 -12.30 1.22
N TRP A 69 -1.04 -11.48 2.06
CA TRP A 69 -2.45 -11.67 2.41
C TRP A 69 -3.34 -11.53 1.18
N SER A 70 -3.03 -10.57 0.31
CA SER A 70 -3.79 -10.35 -0.93
C SER A 70 -3.70 -11.54 -1.86
N LYS A 71 -2.51 -12.12 -2.02
CA LYS A 71 -2.32 -13.32 -2.84
C LYS A 71 -3.12 -14.51 -2.31
N LYS A 72 -3.11 -14.71 -0.99
CA LYS A 72 -3.88 -15.79 -0.37
C LYS A 72 -5.38 -15.62 -0.57
N ALA A 73 -5.85 -14.37 -0.59
CA ALA A 73 -7.26 -14.05 -0.75
C ALA A 73 -7.66 -13.88 -2.22
N ASP A 74 -6.73 -14.06 -3.15
CA ASP A 74 -6.93 -13.84 -4.59
C ASP A 74 -7.42 -12.44 -4.89
N ARG A 75 -6.70 -11.44 -4.35
CA ARG A 75 -7.03 -10.02 -4.50
C ARG A 75 -5.82 -9.25 -5.01
N GLU A 76 -6.10 -8.15 -5.71
CA GLU A 76 -5.04 -7.25 -6.18
C GLU A 76 -4.51 -6.39 -5.03
N PHE A 77 -3.22 -6.10 -5.08
CA PHE A 77 -2.56 -5.22 -4.12
C PHE A 77 -1.64 -4.29 -4.91
N ILE A 78 -1.97 -3.01 -4.97
CA ILE A 78 -1.29 -2.05 -5.84
C ILE A 78 -0.74 -0.90 -5.01
N LEU A 79 0.54 -0.58 -5.25
CA LEU A 79 1.18 0.60 -4.66
C LEU A 79 1.17 1.72 -5.68
N THR A 80 0.90 2.94 -5.24
CA THR A 80 0.84 4.09 -6.14
C THR A 80 1.62 5.28 -5.61
N GLY A 81 2.09 6.11 -6.53
CA GLY A 81 2.67 7.40 -6.21
C GLY A 81 4.01 7.38 -5.50
N LEU A 82 4.81 6.33 -5.70
CA LEU A 82 6.07 6.19 -4.99
C LEU A 82 7.03 7.33 -5.32
N GLY A 83 7.52 8.02 -4.28
CA GLY A 83 8.59 8.98 -4.42
C GLY A 83 9.95 8.30 -4.51
N ALA A 84 11.00 9.09 -4.76
CA ALA A 84 12.34 8.56 -4.97
C ALA A 84 12.85 7.75 -3.77
N ASN A 85 12.61 8.24 -2.54
CA ASN A 85 13.08 7.54 -1.35
C ASN A 85 12.44 6.16 -1.18
N VAL A 86 11.15 6.06 -1.44
CA VAL A 86 10.43 4.78 -1.34
C VAL A 86 10.87 3.83 -2.44
N LYS A 87 11.01 4.34 -3.67
CA LYS A 87 11.52 3.54 -4.79
C LYS A 87 12.91 2.99 -4.50
N ASN A 88 13.79 3.83 -3.97
CA ASN A 88 15.15 3.41 -3.62
C ASN A 88 15.14 2.36 -2.52
N ALA A 89 14.29 2.52 -1.51
CA ALA A 89 14.19 1.54 -0.43
C ALA A 89 13.74 0.18 -0.95
N LEU A 90 12.77 0.15 -1.86
CA LEU A 90 12.31 -1.10 -2.47
C LEU A 90 13.39 -1.72 -3.36
N ALA A 91 14.10 -0.90 -4.13
CA ALA A 91 15.17 -1.38 -5.00
C ALA A 91 16.34 -1.98 -4.20
N LEU A 92 16.72 -1.34 -3.10
CA LEU A 92 17.80 -1.83 -2.23
C LEU A 92 17.47 -3.18 -1.61
N THR A 93 16.20 -3.43 -1.32
CA THR A 93 15.77 -4.72 -0.77
C THR A 93 15.42 -5.72 -1.87
N LYS A 94 15.52 -5.33 -3.13
CA LYS A 94 15.20 -6.15 -4.31
C LYS A 94 13.73 -6.59 -4.33
N LEU A 95 12.86 -5.78 -3.74
CA LEU A 95 11.43 -6.08 -3.66
C LEU A 95 10.59 -5.27 -4.64
N ASP A 96 11.22 -4.39 -5.43
CA ASP A 96 10.52 -3.56 -6.41
C ASP A 96 9.83 -4.38 -7.51
N ASN A 97 10.32 -5.59 -7.78
CA ASN A 97 9.74 -6.45 -8.81
C ASN A 97 8.54 -7.28 -8.35
N ILE A 98 8.32 -7.40 -7.04
CA ILE A 98 7.21 -8.22 -6.54
C ILE A 98 5.91 -7.46 -6.42
N PHE A 99 5.98 -6.12 -6.36
CA PHE A 99 4.80 -5.28 -6.22
C PHE A 99 4.27 -4.81 -7.56
N ASN A 100 2.96 -4.68 -7.66
CA ASN A 100 2.31 -4.01 -8.78
C ASN A 100 2.29 -2.52 -8.44
N ILE A 101 3.02 -1.73 -9.21
CA ILE A 101 3.22 -0.31 -8.94
C ILE A 101 2.64 0.51 -10.08
N LYS A 102 1.80 1.50 -9.73
CA LYS A 102 1.24 2.45 -10.69
C LYS A 102 1.65 3.86 -10.28
N THR A 103 1.71 4.75 -11.24
CA THR A 103 2.11 6.12 -10.98
C THR A 103 1.06 6.87 -10.17
N GLU A 104 -0.22 6.65 -10.48
CA GLU A 104 -1.31 7.37 -9.84
C GLU A 104 -2.38 6.42 -9.32
N THR A 105 -3.02 6.83 -8.22
CA THR A 105 -4.10 6.07 -7.61
C THR A 105 -5.28 5.89 -8.55
N ASP A 106 -5.59 6.91 -9.35
CA ASP A 106 -6.69 6.84 -10.31
C ASP A 106 -6.48 5.73 -11.35
N ASP A 107 -5.25 5.54 -11.81
CA ASP A 107 -4.93 4.47 -12.77
C ASP A 107 -5.14 3.09 -12.14
N ALA A 108 -4.71 2.93 -10.89
CA ALA A 108 -4.90 1.68 -10.17
C ALA A 108 -6.39 1.40 -9.95
N TYR A 109 -7.15 2.44 -9.58
CA TYR A 109 -8.58 2.32 -9.35
C TYR A 109 -9.32 1.90 -10.62
N LYS A 110 -9.00 2.54 -11.75
CA LYS A 110 -9.59 2.19 -13.04
C LYS A 110 -9.30 0.75 -13.44
N LYS A 111 -8.08 0.29 -13.22
CA LYS A 111 -7.70 -1.08 -13.52
C LYS A 111 -8.56 -2.06 -12.74
N LEU A 112 -8.78 -1.80 -11.45
CA LEU A 112 -9.55 -2.69 -10.59
C LEU A 112 -11.05 -2.64 -10.92
N CYS A 113 -11.57 -1.46 -11.26
CA CYS A 113 -12.98 -1.32 -11.62
C CYS A 113 -13.32 -2.03 -12.92
N ASN A 114 -12.37 -2.14 -13.84
CA ASN A 114 -12.56 -2.74 -15.15
C ASN A 114 -12.23 -4.23 -15.20
N SER A 115 -11.88 -4.81 -14.06
CA SER A 115 -11.54 -6.24 -14.01
C SER A 115 -12.70 -7.13 -13.64
#